data_75e711ebe9f61d0ccd07de9fbfad9eff
#
_entry.id   75e711ebe9f61d0ccd07de9fbfad9eff
#
_cell.length_a   1.000
_cell.length_b   1.000
_cell.length_c   1.000
_cell.angle_alpha   90.00
_cell.angle_beta   90.00
_cell.angle_gamma   90.00
#
_symmetry.space_group_name_H-M   'P 1'
#
loop_
_entity.id
_entity.type
_entity.pdbx_description
1 polymer ?
#
loop_
_entity_poly.entity_id
_entity_poly.type
_entity_poly.pdbx_seq_one_letter_code
_entity_poly.pdbx_strand_id
1 'polypeptide(L)'
;MSAEVRTSQTVFTATTRDLSEGGAGLTADRPFGEGEEVVLGLFLVVDDVESDTPPLWVKARVAWASEVKDNRYTAGVRFEVITDDQRVWLRQVLKEIAKPQTKS
;
A
#
# COMPACT_ATOMS: atom_id res chain seq x y z
N MET A 1 5.74 5.11 2.02
CA MET A 1 4.66 4.74 2.96
C MET A 1 4.77 3.27 3.28
N SER A 2 4.61 2.94 4.54
CA SER A 2 4.65 1.55 4.97
C SER A 2 3.31 0.87 4.81
N ALA A 3 3.34 -0.41 4.56
CA ALA A 3 2.13 -1.20 4.44
C ALA A 3 2.30 -2.53 5.15
N GLU A 4 1.21 -3.03 5.70
CA GLU A 4 1.15 -4.37 6.23
C GLU A 4 0.27 -5.20 5.31
N VAL A 5 0.78 -6.35 4.89
CA VAL A 5 0.04 -7.22 3.98
C VAL A 5 -0.36 -8.46 4.75
N ARG A 6 -1.67 -8.72 4.81
CA ARG A 6 -2.21 -9.90 5.48
C ARG A 6 -2.82 -10.82 4.46
N THR A 7 -2.30 -12.02 4.37
CA THR A 7 -2.87 -13.06 3.52
C THR A 7 -3.58 -14.08 4.41
N SER A 8 -4.12 -15.11 3.80
CA SER A 8 -4.77 -16.18 4.60
C SER A 8 -3.76 -16.97 5.42
N GLN A 9 -2.48 -16.85 5.12
CA GLN A 9 -1.45 -17.69 5.75
C GLN A 9 -0.39 -16.92 6.50
N THR A 10 -0.21 -15.63 6.21
CA THR A 10 0.90 -14.90 6.81
C THR A 10 0.63 -13.41 6.84
N VAL A 11 1.48 -12.71 7.59
CA VAL A 11 1.45 -11.26 7.68
C VAL A 11 2.88 -10.78 7.47
N PHE A 12 3.06 -9.81 6.60
CA PHE A 12 4.40 -9.27 6.38
C PHE A 12 4.31 -7.79 6.03
N THR A 13 5.46 -7.12 6.08
CA THR A 13 5.55 -5.69 5.83
C THR A 13 5.99 -5.45 4.40
N ALA A 14 5.45 -4.42 3.79
CA ALA A 14 5.83 -3.99 2.45
C ALA A 14 5.99 -2.49 2.44
N THR A 15 6.62 -2.00 1.38
CA THR A 15 6.75 -0.58 1.15
C THR A 15 5.87 -0.20 -0.04
N THR A 16 5.13 0.87 0.11
CA THR A 16 4.29 1.37 -0.98
C THR A 16 5.16 2.19 -1.93
N ARG A 17 5.18 1.79 -3.19
CA ARG A 17 5.92 2.52 -4.21
C ARG A 17 5.09 3.60 -4.85
N ASP A 18 3.82 3.31 -5.07
CA ASP A 18 2.89 4.28 -5.59
C ASP A 18 1.51 3.95 -5.04
N LEU A 19 0.64 4.92 -5.06
CA LEU A 19 -0.68 4.79 -4.48
C LEU A 19 -1.65 5.60 -5.32
N SER A 20 -2.82 5.03 -5.57
CA SER A 20 -3.90 5.70 -6.26
C SER A 20 -5.21 5.35 -5.59
N GLU A 21 -6.32 5.90 -6.09
CA GLU A 21 -7.62 5.56 -5.53
C GLU A 21 -8.03 4.14 -5.86
N GLY A 22 -7.43 3.55 -6.87
CA GLY A 22 -7.80 2.20 -7.29
C GLY A 22 -6.88 1.10 -6.80
N GLY A 23 -5.69 1.45 -6.31
CA GLY A 23 -4.76 0.41 -5.90
C GLY A 23 -3.41 0.97 -5.52
N ALA A 24 -2.44 0.08 -5.36
CA ALA A 24 -1.11 0.45 -4.93
C ALA A 24 -0.06 -0.48 -5.52
N GLY A 25 1.14 0.06 -5.69
CA GLY A 25 2.30 -0.76 -6.01
C GLY A 25 3.10 -1.01 -4.75
N LEU A 26 3.51 -2.25 -4.54
CA LEU A 26 4.19 -2.66 -3.32
C LEU A 26 5.53 -3.31 -3.63
N THR A 27 6.46 -3.18 -2.70
CA THR A 27 7.72 -3.89 -2.73
C THR A 27 7.93 -4.57 -1.39
N ALA A 28 8.38 -5.81 -1.42
CA ALA A 28 8.62 -6.56 -0.19
C ALA A 28 9.75 -7.56 -0.42
N ASP A 29 10.20 -8.20 0.65
CA ASP A 29 11.20 -9.25 0.56
C ASP A 29 10.57 -10.63 0.52
N ARG A 30 9.28 -10.70 0.23
CA ARG A 30 8.54 -11.95 0.11
C ARG A 30 7.72 -11.91 -1.17
N PRO A 31 7.48 -13.07 -1.78
CA PRO A 31 6.67 -13.10 -3.00
C PRO A 31 5.21 -12.82 -2.73
N PHE A 32 4.55 -12.28 -3.73
CA PHE A 32 3.11 -12.08 -3.74
C PHE A 32 2.48 -13.13 -4.65
N GLY A 33 1.30 -13.62 -4.26
CA GLY A 33 0.57 -14.57 -5.09
C GLY A 33 -0.37 -13.85 -6.03
N GLU A 34 -0.10 -13.93 -7.31
CA GLU A 34 -0.95 -13.28 -8.31
C GLU A 34 -2.38 -13.81 -8.20
N GLY A 35 -3.35 -12.90 -8.17
CA GLY A 35 -4.75 -13.29 -7.99
C GLY A 35 -5.16 -13.47 -6.55
N GLU A 36 -4.23 -13.38 -5.62
CA GLU A 36 -4.52 -13.63 -4.21
C GLU A 36 -5.23 -12.43 -3.59
N GLU A 37 -6.19 -12.72 -2.73
CA GLU A 37 -6.87 -11.67 -1.96
C GLU A 37 -6.07 -11.39 -0.69
N VAL A 38 -5.84 -10.12 -0.42
CA VAL A 38 -5.08 -9.70 0.76
C VAL A 38 -5.83 -8.59 1.47
N VAL A 39 -5.50 -8.38 2.73
CA VAL A 39 -5.95 -7.21 3.46
C VAL A 39 -4.73 -6.33 3.63
N LEU A 40 -4.85 -5.10 3.18
CA LEU A 40 -3.75 -4.17 3.14
C LEU A 40 -3.97 -3.10 4.18
N GLY A 41 -2.98 -2.91 5.05
CA GLY A 41 -2.99 -1.80 6.00
C GLY A 41 -1.98 -0.77 5.57
N LEU A 42 -2.43 0.45 5.36
CA LEU A 42 -1.57 1.55 4.92
C LEU A 42 -1.33 2.49 6.09
N PHE A 43 -0.05 2.75 6.37
CA PHE A 43 0.36 3.59 7.49
C PHE A 43 1.05 4.83 6.95
N LEU A 44 0.52 5.97 7.33
CA LEU A 44 1.11 7.23 6.89
C LEU A 44 2.28 7.58 7.80
N VAL A 45 3.45 7.81 7.19
CA VAL A 45 4.65 8.20 7.91
C VAL A 45 5.09 9.55 7.37
N VAL A 46 5.26 10.52 8.25
CA VAL A 46 5.70 11.87 7.87
C VAL A 46 6.99 12.16 8.64
N ASP A 47 8.04 12.49 7.90
CA ASP A 47 9.36 12.80 8.48
C ASP A 47 9.85 11.70 9.41
N ASP A 48 9.70 10.45 8.94
CA ASP A 48 10.13 9.25 9.67
C ASP A 48 9.39 9.05 10.99
N VAL A 49 8.28 9.75 11.18
CA VAL A 49 7.45 9.58 12.36
C VAL A 49 6.07 9.11 11.91
N GLU A 50 5.59 8.07 12.55
CA GLU A 50 4.27 7.55 12.23
C GLU A 50 3.23 8.59 12.61
N SER A 51 2.32 8.87 11.67
CA SER A 51 1.28 9.86 11.86
C SER A 51 0.25 9.39 12.89
N ASP A 52 -0.41 10.33 13.55
CA ASP A 52 -1.53 10.01 14.43
C ASP A 52 -2.75 9.56 13.63
N THR A 53 -2.73 9.72 12.33
CA THR A 53 -3.82 9.28 11.48
C THR A 53 -3.94 7.77 11.55
N PRO A 54 -5.13 7.23 11.83
CA PRO A 54 -5.29 5.77 11.86
C PRO A 54 -4.94 5.15 10.53
N PRO A 55 -4.42 3.93 10.54
CA PRO A 55 -4.11 3.26 9.27
C PRO A 55 -5.39 2.93 8.50
N LEU A 56 -5.24 2.84 7.20
CA LEU A 56 -6.34 2.41 6.35
C LEU A 56 -6.24 0.92 6.14
N TRP A 57 -7.31 0.20 6.43
CA TRP A 57 -7.38 -1.24 6.17
C TRP A 57 -8.35 -1.47 5.03
N VAL A 58 -7.87 -2.11 3.96
CA VAL A 58 -8.68 -2.28 2.77
C VAL A 58 -8.41 -3.66 2.17
N LYS A 59 -9.45 -4.28 1.63
CA LYS A 59 -9.31 -5.52 0.89
C LYS A 59 -8.78 -5.21 -0.49
N ALA A 60 -7.84 -6.03 -0.95
CA ALA A 60 -7.23 -5.83 -2.24
C ALA A 60 -6.91 -7.18 -2.86
N ARG A 61 -6.68 -7.18 -4.15
CA ARG A 61 -6.31 -8.38 -4.89
C ARG A 61 -5.05 -8.12 -5.66
N VAL A 62 -4.13 -9.07 -5.61
CA VAL A 62 -2.87 -8.94 -6.32
C VAL A 62 -3.17 -9.08 -7.82
N ALA A 63 -2.99 -8.00 -8.56
CA ALA A 63 -3.26 -7.97 -9.98
C ALA A 63 -2.09 -8.52 -10.78
N TRP A 64 -0.87 -8.24 -10.32
CA TRP A 64 0.33 -8.76 -10.94
C TRP A 64 1.42 -8.85 -9.88
N ALA A 65 2.39 -9.73 -10.11
CA ALA A 65 3.50 -9.91 -9.19
C ALA A 65 4.74 -10.27 -9.97
N SER A 66 5.88 -9.84 -9.49
CA SER A 66 7.14 -10.07 -10.17
C SER A 66 8.28 -10.11 -9.17
N GLU A 67 9.26 -10.94 -9.45
CA GLU A 67 10.51 -10.91 -8.69
C GLU A 67 11.48 -10.00 -9.42
N VAL A 68 11.99 -9.00 -8.70
CA VAL A 68 12.91 -8.06 -9.33
C VAL A 68 14.32 -8.61 -9.26
N LYS A 69 14.82 -8.88 -8.06
CA LYS A 69 16.20 -9.28 -7.92
C LYS A 69 16.49 -9.59 -6.45
N ASP A 70 17.27 -10.63 -6.17
CA ASP A 70 17.82 -10.86 -4.82
C ASP A 70 16.78 -10.80 -3.72
N ASN A 71 15.73 -11.61 -3.85
CA ASN A 71 14.68 -11.68 -2.84
C ASN A 71 13.88 -10.39 -2.72
N ARG A 72 13.85 -9.59 -3.76
CA ARG A 72 12.99 -8.41 -3.79
C ARG A 72 11.86 -8.65 -4.76
N TYR A 73 10.65 -8.43 -4.29
CA TYR A 73 9.43 -8.72 -5.03
C TYR A 73 8.59 -7.48 -5.12
N THR A 74 7.95 -7.28 -6.28
CA THR A 74 7.02 -6.18 -6.47
C THR A 74 5.68 -6.74 -6.87
N ALA A 75 4.63 -5.98 -6.56
CA ALA A 75 3.29 -6.38 -6.94
C ALA A 75 2.43 -5.14 -7.10
N GLY A 76 1.44 -5.25 -7.97
CA GLY A 76 0.38 -4.26 -8.06
C GLY A 76 -0.87 -4.86 -7.46
N VAL A 77 -1.51 -4.16 -6.54
CA VAL A 77 -2.75 -4.63 -5.94
C VAL A 77 -3.86 -3.67 -6.31
N ARG A 78 -5.05 -4.20 -6.50
CA ARG A 78 -6.24 -3.44 -6.79
C ARG A 78 -7.16 -3.50 -5.59
N PHE A 79 -7.61 -2.34 -5.12
CA PHE A 79 -8.57 -2.30 -4.03
C PHE A 79 -9.89 -2.86 -4.51
N GLU A 80 -10.50 -3.74 -3.71
CA GLU A 80 -11.72 -4.41 -4.16
C GLU A 80 -12.97 -3.66 -3.73
N VAL A 81 -13.06 -3.33 -2.47
CA VAL A 81 -14.24 -2.62 -1.98
C VAL A 81 -13.75 -1.45 -1.16
N ILE A 82 -14.13 -0.25 -1.58
CA ILE A 82 -13.73 0.96 -0.88
C ILE A 82 -14.98 1.70 -0.45
N THR A 83 -15.08 1.97 0.85
CA THR A 83 -16.17 2.79 1.37
C THR A 83 -15.90 4.26 1.07
N ASP A 84 -16.92 5.10 1.26
CA ASP A 84 -16.75 6.52 1.05
C ASP A 84 -15.71 7.10 2.01
N ASP A 85 -15.70 6.64 3.26
CA ASP A 85 -14.71 7.10 4.23
C ASP A 85 -13.30 6.75 3.82
N GLN A 86 -13.12 5.54 3.30
CA GLN A 86 -11.82 5.11 2.82
C GLN A 86 -11.37 5.93 1.62
N ARG A 87 -12.31 6.28 0.75
CA ARG A 87 -11.99 7.10 -0.42
C ARG A 87 -11.55 8.50 0.01
N VAL A 88 -12.21 9.07 1.00
CA VAL A 88 -11.82 10.38 1.53
C VAL A 88 -10.41 10.30 2.11
N TRP A 89 -10.13 9.24 2.89
CA TRP A 89 -8.80 9.02 3.45
C TRP A 89 -7.75 8.98 2.34
N LEU A 90 -8.03 8.20 1.30
CA LEU A 90 -7.08 8.05 0.20
C LEU A 90 -6.83 9.38 -0.50
N ARG A 91 -7.89 10.14 -0.75
CA ARG A 91 -7.72 11.43 -1.42
C ARG A 91 -6.87 12.39 -0.61
N GLN A 92 -7.04 12.39 0.71
CA GLN A 92 -6.24 13.25 1.55
C GLN A 92 -4.78 12.83 1.56
N VAL A 93 -4.53 11.54 1.66
CA VAL A 93 -3.16 11.03 1.63
C VAL A 93 -2.51 11.31 0.29
N LEU A 94 -3.25 11.14 -0.80
CA LEU A 94 -2.70 11.40 -2.12
C LEU A 94 -2.33 12.86 -2.29
N LYS A 95 -3.10 13.78 -1.70
CA LYS A 95 -2.74 15.18 -1.72
C LYS A 95 -1.44 15.44 -0.98
N GLU A 96 -1.25 14.77 0.17
CA GLU A 96 -0.03 14.94 0.94
C GLU A 96 1.18 14.42 0.19
N ILE A 97 1.03 13.26 -0.45
CA ILE A 97 2.13 12.65 -1.18
C ILE A 97 2.48 13.47 -2.41
N ALA A 98 1.47 14.00 -3.09
CA ALA A 98 1.68 14.75 -4.33
C ALA A 98 2.14 16.18 -4.09
N LYS A 99 2.13 16.63 -2.86
CA LYS A 99 2.58 17.97 -2.55
C LYS A 99 4.01 18.16 -3.01
N PRO A 100 4.30 19.19 -3.80
CA PRO A 100 5.68 19.37 -4.24
C PRO A 100 6.57 19.58 -3.03
N GLN A 101 7.73 19.00 -3.11
CA GLN A 101 8.75 19.22 -2.12
C GLN A 101 9.29 20.57 -2.41
N THR A 102 8.76 21.50 -1.77
CA THR A 102 9.31 22.76 -2.03
C THR A 102 10.61 22.88 -1.43
N LYS A 103 11.30 23.07 -1.95
CA LYS A 103 12.34 23.34 -1.47
C LYS A 103 12.47 24.43 -1.40
N SER A 104 12.28 24.67 -1.08
CA SER A 104 12.16 25.84 -1.17
C SER A 104 12.80 26.28 -1.24
#